data_a93ea9a2673cc6904c642d5e6a150202
#
_entry.id   a93ea9a2673cc6904c642d5e6a150202
#
_cell.length_a   1.000
_cell.length_b   1.000
_cell.length_c   1.000
_cell.angle_alpha   90.00
_cell.angle_beta   90.00
_cell.angle_gamma   90.00
#
_symmetry.space_group_name_H-M   'P 1'
#
loop_
_entity.id
_entity.type
_entity.pdbx_description
1 polymer ?
#
loop_
_entity_poly.entity_id
_entity_poly.type
_entity_poly.pdbx_seq_one_letter_code
_entity_poly.pdbx_strand_id
1 'polypeptide(L)'
;LQPAQAKVFQTVDKTFTASAAPIDIAVSADGNLTFLLAPNGKVTIFNKDGGKEEITVDGDFDHIATAGTGDKIWLSSQKTKQVKGVFVDTLKQLSSDGSPFLGEEKAPVVLTTFSDFQCPHCAKQGELFQKLLEKNPTTIKIVYKYNPLPNHQFAGAAAIAAYAAHQQGKFWQYHDMVYANLNDLTIEKLTEFAEKLGLNMPQFQQQMNSQEAKDKVIKDLQEGRDAGVSGTPVLFCNGRLVRDRSEENIQKMIDEIVKKK
;
A
#
# COMPACT_ATOMS: atom_id res chain seq x y z
N LEU A 1 -54.20 27.76 -4.46
CA LEU A 1 -52.82 27.48 -3.99
C LEU A 1 -51.92 27.38 -5.19
N GLN A 2 -51.11 28.42 -5.46
CA GLN A 2 -50.05 28.34 -6.47
C GLN A 2 -48.99 27.34 -6.01
N PRO A 3 -48.49 26.47 -6.86
CA PRO A 3 -47.39 25.58 -6.48
C PRO A 3 -46.15 26.43 -6.15
N ALA A 4 -45.55 26.14 -5.03
CA ALA A 4 -44.32 26.80 -4.62
C ALA A 4 -43.23 26.48 -5.70
N GLN A 5 -42.80 27.52 -6.40
CA GLN A 5 -41.65 27.38 -7.31
C GLN A 5 -40.40 27.13 -6.46
N ALA A 6 -39.77 25.99 -6.69
CA ALA A 6 -38.48 25.69 -6.09
C ALA A 6 -37.47 26.73 -6.60
N LYS A 7 -36.93 27.53 -5.65
CA LYS A 7 -35.83 28.46 -5.94
C LYS A 7 -34.52 27.66 -5.94
N VAL A 8 -33.82 27.67 -7.07
CA VAL A 8 -32.49 27.04 -7.19
C VAL A 8 -31.45 28.13 -6.96
N PHE A 9 -30.55 27.88 -6.01
CA PHE A 9 -29.37 28.70 -5.76
C PHE A 9 -28.14 27.95 -6.26
N GLN A 10 -27.17 28.68 -6.83
CA GLN A 10 -25.91 28.11 -7.26
C GLN A 10 -24.77 28.74 -6.47
N THR A 11 -23.77 27.91 -6.12
CA THR A 11 -22.51 28.34 -5.54
C THR A 11 -21.40 27.61 -6.25
N VAL A 12 -20.35 28.34 -6.70
CA VAL A 12 -19.17 27.72 -7.26
C VAL A 12 -18.34 27.16 -6.12
N ASP A 13 -18.22 25.82 -6.07
CA ASP A 13 -17.41 25.14 -5.07
C ASP A 13 -15.91 25.20 -5.42
N LYS A 14 -15.56 24.83 -6.65
CA LYS A 14 -14.17 24.79 -7.10
C LYS A 14 -14.03 25.22 -8.57
N THR A 15 -12.87 25.81 -8.87
CA THR A 15 -12.46 26.13 -10.25
C THR A 15 -11.05 25.57 -10.49
N PHE A 16 -10.90 24.76 -11.54
CA PHE A 16 -9.60 24.23 -11.96
C PHE A 16 -9.23 24.79 -13.33
N THR A 17 -7.92 25.06 -13.52
CA THR A 17 -7.39 25.48 -14.82
C THR A 17 -6.52 24.37 -15.40
N ALA A 18 -7.00 23.78 -16.49
CA ALA A 18 -6.24 22.77 -17.23
C ALA A 18 -5.16 23.40 -18.10
N SER A 19 -4.11 22.62 -18.40
CA SER A 19 -3.04 23.03 -19.34
C SER A 19 -3.42 22.89 -20.80
N ALA A 20 -4.52 22.19 -21.11
CA ALA A 20 -5.09 22.02 -22.44
C ALA A 20 -6.61 22.03 -22.36
N ALA A 21 -7.26 22.36 -23.49
CA ALA A 21 -8.73 22.36 -23.57
C ALA A 21 -9.28 20.97 -23.25
N PRO A 22 -10.13 20.80 -22.21
CA PRO A 22 -10.69 19.52 -21.85
C PRO A 22 -11.74 19.09 -22.90
N ILE A 23 -11.74 17.80 -23.22
CA ILE A 23 -12.75 17.14 -24.06
C ILE A 23 -13.86 16.58 -23.15
N ASP A 24 -13.46 16.00 -22.01
CA ASP A 24 -14.38 15.33 -21.09
C ASP A 24 -13.84 15.39 -19.66
N ILE A 25 -14.74 15.17 -18.70
CA ILE A 25 -14.45 15.25 -17.25
C ILE A 25 -15.04 14.04 -16.52
N ALA A 26 -14.30 13.51 -15.57
CA ALA A 26 -14.81 12.53 -14.62
C ALA A 26 -14.39 12.90 -13.18
N VAL A 27 -15.24 12.58 -12.20
CA VAL A 27 -14.98 12.82 -10.77
C VAL A 27 -15.09 11.51 -10.03
N SER A 28 -14.15 11.22 -9.12
CA SER A 28 -14.21 10.04 -8.26
C SER A 28 -15.48 10.07 -7.38
N ALA A 29 -15.99 8.89 -7.00
CA ALA A 29 -17.23 8.78 -6.22
C ALA A 29 -17.16 9.49 -4.85
N ASP A 30 -15.97 9.62 -4.29
CA ASP A 30 -15.71 10.34 -3.03
C ASP A 30 -15.44 11.85 -3.22
N GLY A 31 -15.43 12.33 -4.48
CA GLY A 31 -15.16 13.73 -4.83
C GLY A 31 -13.72 14.19 -4.64
N ASN A 32 -12.80 13.30 -4.29
CA ASN A 32 -11.42 13.67 -3.98
C ASN A 32 -10.53 13.88 -5.21
N LEU A 33 -10.87 13.24 -6.34
CA LEU A 33 -10.12 13.35 -7.59
C LEU A 33 -11.03 13.82 -8.73
N THR A 34 -10.52 14.76 -9.53
CA THR A 34 -11.15 15.23 -10.75
C THR A 34 -10.19 14.99 -11.91
N PHE A 35 -10.66 14.34 -12.95
CA PHE A 35 -9.89 13.98 -14.13
C PHE A 35 -10.42 14.77 -15.35
N LEU A 36 -9.52 15.47 -16.02
CA LEU A 36 -9.84 16.17 -17.27
C LEU A 36 -9.11 15.47 -18.42
N LEU A 37 -9.86 14.90 -19.35
CA LEU A 37 -9.31 14.36 -20.58
C LEU A 37 -9.12 15.49 -21.59
N ALA A 38 -7.97 15.54 -22.21
CA ALA A 38 -7.63 16.44 -23.32
C ALA A 38 -7.13 15.64 -24.54
N PRO A 39 -6.93 16.28 -25.71
CA PRO A 39 -6.45 15.60 -26.90
C PRO A 39 -5.16 14.80 -26.67
N ASN A 40 -4.96 13.78 -27.52
CA ASN A 40 -3.78 12.88 -27.48
C ASN A 40 -3.62 12.09 -26.18
N GLY A 41 -4.75 11.75 -25.54
CA GLY A 41 -4.76 10.95 -24.32
C GLY A 41 -4.15 11.63 -23.10
N LYS A 42 -4.01 12.95 -23.11
CA LYS A 42 -3.55 13.72 -21.97
C LYS A 42 -4.64 13.80 -20.91
N VAL A 43 -4.34 13.35 -19.68
CA VAL A 43 -5.26 13.41 -18.55
C VAL A 43 -4.63 14.25 -17.45
N THR A 44 -5.30 15.35 -17.09
CA THR A 44 -4.95 16.17 -15.94
C THR A 44 -5.76 15.70 -14.74
N ILE A 45 -5.09 15.44 -13.62
CA ILE A 45 -5.67 14.94 -12.39
C ILE A 45 -5.54 16.04 -11.33
N PHE A 46 -6.66 16.45 -10.75
CA PHE A 46 -6.69 17.36 -9.62
C PHE A 46 -7.14 16.63 -8.37
N ASN A 47 -6.45 16.83 -7.27
CA ASN A 47 -6.90 16.39 -5.97
C ASN A 47 -7.77 17.47 -5.28
N LYS A 48 -8.44 17.09 -4.18
CA LYS A 48 -9.32 17.99 -3.41
C LYS A 48 -8.61 19.25 -2.88
N ASP A 49 -7.28 19.18 -2.68
CA ASP A 49 -6.49 20.26 -2.10
C ASP A 49 -5.88 21.18 -3.19
N GLY A 50 -6.25 20.96 -4.47
CA GLY A 50 -5.78 21.75 -5.61
C GLY A 50 -4.47 21.27 -6.21
N GLY A 51 -3.89 20.17 -5.71
CA GLY A 51 -2.73 19.53 -6.31
C GLY A 51 -3.06 19.04 -7.74
N LYS A 52 -2.10 19.21 -8.64
CA LYS A 52 -2.25 18.91 -10.07
C LYS A 52 -1.15 17.95 -10.52
N GLU A 53 -1.56 16.87 -11.18
CA GLU A 53 -0.70 15.90 -11.85
C GLU A 53 -1.17 15.70 -13.30
N GLU A 54 -0.25 15.28 -14.17
CA GLU A 54 -0.58 15.00 -15.58
C GLU A 54 0.00 13.65 -15.98
N ILE A 55 -0.82 12.85 -16.65
CA ILE A 55 -0.40 11.60 -17.28
C ILE A 55 -0.79 11.64 -18.77
N THR A 56 -0.07 10.87 -19.57
CA THR A 56 -0.44 10.65 -20.98
C THR A 56 -0.68 9.16 -21.19
N VAL A 57 -1.87 8.84 -21.68
CA VAL A 57 -2.25 7.49 -22.07
C VAL A 57 -2.20 7.40 -23.58
N ASP A 58 -1.34 6.54 -24.11
CA ASP A 58 -1.21 6.36 -25.54
C ASP A 58 -2.55 5.96 -26.18
N GLY A 59 -3.00 6.76 -27.13
CA GLY A 59 -4.26 6.63 -27.87
C GLY A 59 -5.00 7.94 -28.03
N ASP A 60 -6.00 7.92 -28.91
CA ASP A 60 -6.92 9.05 -29.19
C ASP A 60 -8.26 8.72 -28.53
N PHE A 61 -8.53 9.37 -27.40
CA PHE A 61 -9.72 9.14 -26.58
C PHE A 61 -10.58 10.39 -26.52
N ASP A 62 -11.91 10.17 -26.49
CA ASP A 62 -12.93 11.23 -26.47
C ASP A 62 -13.83 11.19 -25.23
N HIS A 63 -13.75 10.12 -24.42
CA HIS A 63 -14.49 9.98 -23.18
C HIS A 63 -13.62 9.43 -22.04
N ILE A 64 -13.93 9.89 -20.82
CA ILE A 64 -13.32 9.42 -19.56
C ILE A 64 -14.41 9.13 -18.54
N ALA A 65 -14.25 8.03 -17.79
CA ALA A 65 -15.06 7.69 -16.64
C ALA A 65 -14.16 7.19 -15.49
N THR A 66 -14.65 7.29 -14.25
CA THR A 66 -13.98 6.76 -13.08
C THR A 66 -14.75 5.59 -12.48
N ALA A 67 -14.05 4.73 -11.72
CA ALA A 67 -14.65 3.70 -10.90
C ALA A 67 -14.23 3.92 -9.42
N GLY A 68 -15.19 3.79 -8.51
CA GLY A 68 -14.94 3.88 -7.08
C GLY A 68 -14.24 5.18 -6.65
N THR A 69 -13.16 5.05 -5.90
CA THR A 69 -12.35 6.15 -5.36
C THR A 69 -11.44 6.85 -6.37
N GLY A 70 -11.54 6.49 -7.66
CA GLY A 70 -10.73 7.10 -8.74
C GLY A 70 -9.34 6.46 -8.90
N ASP A 71 -9.08 5.32 -8.29
CA ASP A 71 -7.85 4.53 -8.49
C ASP A 71 -7.79 3.86 -9.87
N LYS A 72 -8.90 3.91 -10.62
CA LYS A 72 -9.00 3.43 -12.00
C LYS A 72 -9.85 4.37 -12.83
N ILE A 73 -9.32 4.77 -13.99
CA ILE A 73 -10.07 5.48 -15.02
C ILE A 73 -10.28 4.58 -16.24
N TRP A 74 -11.38 4.81 -16.94
CA TRP A 74 -11.68 4.20 -18.21
C TRP A 74 -11.70 5.28 -19.28
N LEU A 75 -10.93 5.04 -20.33
CA LEU A 75 -10.88 5.90 -21.51
C LEU A 75 -11.50 5.16 -22.67
N SER A 76 -12.37 5.82 -23.44
CA SER A 76 -12.93 5.24 -24.66
C SER A 76 -12.78 6.17 -25.84
N SER A 77 -12.77 5.58 -27.04
CA SER A 77 -12.67 6.26 -28.32
C SER A 77 -13.77 5.78 -29.26
N GLN A 78 -14.61 6.69 -29.69
CA GLN A 78 -15.63 6.41 -30.74
C GLN A 78 -14.95 6.10 -32.06
N LYS A 79 -13.87 6.82 -32.38
CA LYS A 79 -13.14 6.70 -33.65
C LYS A 79 -12.45 5.35 -33.78
N THR A 80 -11.70 4.91 -32.75
CA THR A 80 -10.94 3.65 -32.78
C THR A 80 -11.73 2.48 -32.21
N LYS A 81 -12.90 2.71 -31.61
CA LYS A 81 -13.74 1.72 -30.90
C LYS A 81 -13.01 1.00 -29.76
N GLN A 82 -11.97 1.62 -29.20
CA GLN A 82 -11.19 1.08 -28.10
C GLN A 82 -11.70 1.57 -26.75
N VAL A 83 -11.58 0.71 -25.73
CA VAL A 83 -11.77 1.05 -24.33
C VAL A 83 -10.51 0.63 -23.58
N LYS A 84 -9.91 1.54 -22.83
CA LYS A 84 -8.68 1.28 -22.05
C LYS A 84 -8.92 1.61 -20.58
N GLY A 85 -8.67 0.63 -19.69
CA GLY A 85 -8.65 0.85 -18.26
C GLY A 85 -7.23 1.20 -17.81
N VAL A 86 -7.08 2.29 -17.05
CA VAL A 86 -5.80 2.78 -16.54
C VAL A 86 -5.88 2.92 -15.04
N PHE A 87 -4.96 2.30 -14.31
CA PHE A 87 -4.82 2.53 -12.89
C PHE A 87 -4.07 3.84 -12.63
N VAL A 88 -4.60 4.63 -11.73
CA VAL A 88 -4.02 5.90 -11.29
C VAL A 88 -3.59 5.71 -9.84
N ASP A 89 -2.30 5.45 -9.64
CA ASP A 89 -1.73 5.23 -8.32
C ASP A 89 -1.17 6.54 -7.76
N THR A 90 -1.70 6.98 -6.62
CA THR A 90 -1.07 8.05 -5.84
C THR A 90 0.04 7.45 -4.98
N LEU A 91 1.23 8.05 -4.98
CA LEU A 91 2.33 7.61 -4.12
C LEU A 91 1.96 7.81 -2.65
N LYS A 92 2.11 6.75 -1.87
CA LYS A 92 1.89 6.78 -0.43
C LYS A 92 3.19 7.11 0.30
N GLN A 93 3.12 8.02 1.25
CA GLN A 93 4.23 8.29 2.15
C GLN A 93 4.20 7.25 3.27
N LEU A 94 5.12 6.29 3.21
CA LEU A 94 5.21 5.19 4.16
C LEU A 94 6.52 5.31 4.94
N SER A 95 6.43 5.41 6.27
CA SER A 95 7.60 5.47 7.14
C SER A 95 8.23 4.09 7.30
N SER A 96 9.55 4.02 7.31
CA SER A 96 10.29 2.82 7.70
C SER A 96 10.78 2.85 9.16
N ASP A 97 10.49 3.93 9.90
CA ASP A 97 11.01 4.15 11.25
C ASP A 97 10.53 3.08 12.23
N GLY A 98 11.48 2.50 12.96
CA GLY A 98 11.19 1.45 13.95
C GLY A 98 10.55 0.19 13.37
N SER A 99 10.60 0.01 12.05
CA SER A 99 10.08 -1.19 11.38
C SER A 99 11.21 -2.17 11.07
N PRO A 100 10.99 -3.48 11.24
CA PRO A 100 11.95 -4.48 10.78
C PRO A 100 12.15 -4.38 9.27
N PHE A 101 13.37 -4.61 8.82
CA PHE A 101 13.67 -4.63 7.40
C PHE A 101 14.71 -5.69 7.02
N LEU A 102 14.73 -6.05 5.75
CA LEU A 102 15.79 -6.84 5.08
C LEU A 102 16.44 -6.01 3.98
N GLY A 103 17.66 -6.37 3.62
CA GLY A 103 18.42 -5.73 2.55
C GLY A 103 19.21 -4.52 3.02
N GLU A 104 19.56 -3.64 2.09
CA GLU A 104 20.42 -2.48 2.34
C GLU A 104 19.62 -1.33 2.95
N GLU A 105 20.07 -0.80 4.08
CA GLU A 105 19.37 0.25 4.82
C GLU A 105 19.12 1.51 3.98
N LYS A 106 20.08 1.89 3.17
CA LYS A 106 20.04 3.09 2.31
C LYS A 106 19.68 2.77 0.86
N ALA A 107 19.04 1.61 0.64
CA ALA A 107 18.65 1.18 -0.71
C ALA A 107 17.76 2.22 -1.41
N PRO A 108 17.94 2.42 -2.73
CA PRO A 108 17.14 3.36 -3.51
C PRO A 108 15.69 2.90 -3.70
N VAL A 109 15.42 1.61 -3.55
CA VAL A 109 14.09 1.02 -3.69
C VAL A 109 13.63 0.43 -2.37
N VAL A 110 12.51 0.94 -1.86
CA VAL A 110 11.89 0.44 -0.63
C VAL A 110 10.62 -0.33 -0.96
N LEU A 111 10.62 -1.61 -0.66
CA LEU A 111 9.45 -2.47 -0.71
C LEU A 111 8.83 -2.51 0.68
N THR A 112 7.63 -1.92 0.85
CA THR A 112 6.92 -1.93 2.14
C THR A 112 5.78 -2.92 2.07
N THR A 113 5.80 -3.95 2.93
CA THR A 113 4.73 -4.94 3.03
C THR A 113 3.91 -4.77 4.30
N PHE A 114 2.57 -4.68 4.15
CA PHE A 114 1.63 -4.80 5.26
C PHE A 114 1.19 -6.26 5.37
N SER A 115 1.44 -6.86 6.51
CA SER A 115 1.40 -8.31 6.67
C SER A 115 0.79 -8.75 7.99
N ASP A 116 0.23 -9.96 8.01
CA ASP A 116 -0.46 -10.59 9.13
C ASP A 116 0.11 -11.99 9.36
N PHE A 117 0.48 -12.30 10.59
CA PHE A 117 1.13 -13.56 10.96
C PHE A 117 0.23 -14.80 10.88
N GLN A 118 -1.08 -14.65 10.78
CA GLN A 118 -2.00 -15.77 10.54
C GLN A 118 -2.50 -15.84 9.10
N CYS A 119 -2.01 -14.96 8.21
CA CYS A 119 -2.40 -14.97 6.81
C CYS A 119 -1.53 -15.93 5.97
N PRO A 120 -2.12 -17.01 5.38
CA PRO A 120 -1.35 -17.97 4.57
C PRO A 120 -0.70 -17.33 3.33
N HIS A 121 -1.31 -16.28 2.78
CA HIS A 121 -0.73 -15.55 1.65
C HIS A 121 0.48 -14.71 2.06
N CYS A 122 0.53 -14.23 3.30
CA CYS A 122 1.67 -13.52 3.85
C CYS A 122 2.87 -14.47 4.05
N ALA A 123 2.64 -15.68 4.55
CA ALA A 123 3.68 -16.69 4.71
C ALA A 123 4.42 -16.98 3.39
N LYS A 124 3.69 -17.00 2.26
CA LYS A 124 4.28 -17.26 0.93
C LYS A 124 5.13 -16.12 0.38
N GLN A 125 5.05 -14.92 0.95
CA GLN A 125 5.88 -13.80 0.48
C GLN A 125 7.36 -13.93 0.85
N GLY A 126 7.70 -14.71 1.87
CA GLY A 126 9.09 -14.91 2.31
C GLY A 126 10.00 -15.42 1.18
N GLU A 127 9.54 -16.41 0.41
CA GLU A 127 10.29 -16.95 -0.72
C GLU A 127 10.51 -15.91 -1.84
N LEU A 128 9.49 -15.10 -2.12
CA LEU A 128 9.59 -14.01 -3.09
C LEU A 128 10.61 -12.96 -2.65
N PHE A 129 10.59 -12.59 -1.39
CA PHE A 129 11.52 -11.60 -0.83
C PHE A 129 12.96 -12.09 -0.86
N GLN A 130 13.22 -13.37 -0.56
CA GLN A 130 14.56 -13.95 -0.70
C GLN A 130 15.08 -13.85 -2.14
N LYS A 131 14.28 -14.24 -3.13
CA LYS A 131 14.67 -14.16 -4.54
C LYS A 131 14.95 -12.71 -4.98
N LEU A 132 14.13 -11.76 -4.54
CA LEU A 132 14.33 -10.35 -4.85
C LEU A 132 15.61 -9.80 -4.21
N LEU A 133 15.92 -10.19 -2.97
CA LEU A 133 17.15 -9.80 -2.28
C LEU A 133 18.40 -10.39 -2.92
N GLU A 134 18.35 -11.66 -3.33
CA GLU A 134 19.46 -12.31 -4.03
C GLU A 134 19.80 -11.60 -5.36
N LYS A 135 18.77 -11.16 -6.09
CA LYS A 135 18.94 -10.43 -7.36
C LYS A 135 19.35 -8.97 -7.16
N ASN A 136 18.99 -8.36 -6.03
CA ASN A 136 19.13 -6.93 -5.79
C ASN A 136 19.77 -6.63 -4.41
N PRO A 137 20.92 -7.20 -4.06
CA PRO A 137 21.45 -7.22 -2.69
C PRO A 137 21.74 -5.84 -2.09
N THR A 138 22.06 -4.85 -2.94
CA THR A 138 22.36 -3.46 -2.52
C THR A 138 21.32 -2.45 -2.98
N THR A 139 20.29 -2.90 -3.69
CA THR A 139 19.36 -2.02 -4.40
C THR A 139 18.02 -1.91 -3.70
N ILE A 140 17.64 -2.94 -2.93
CA ILE A 140 16.34 -2.99 -2.27
C ILE A 140 16.45 -3.05 -0.75
N LYS A 141 15.44 -2.45 -0.11
CA LYS A 141 15.11 -2.58 1.31
C LYS A 141 13.68 -3.07 1.42
N ILE A 142 13.44 -4.15 2.14
CA ILE A 142 12.10 -4.69 2.39
C ILE A 142 11.70 -4.36 3.82
N VAL A 143 10.68 -3.53 3.98
CA VAL A 143 10.17 -3.06 5.28
C VAL A 143 8.90 -3.82 5.63
N TYR A 144 8.84 -4.38 6.83
CA TYR A 144 7.67 -5.08 7.35
C TYR A 144 6.80 -4.15 8.19
N LYS A 145 5.49 -4.14 7.92
CA LYS A 145 4.47 -3.42 8.67
C LYS A 145 3.44 -4.38 9.23
N TYR A 146 3.13 -4.21 10.50
CA TYR A 146 2.12 -5.02 11.17
C TYR A 146 0.72 -4.63 10.71
N ASN A 147 -0.05 -5.60 10.21
CA ASN A 147 -1.44 -5.39 9.83
C ASN A 147 -2.32 -6.58 10.24
N PRO A 148 -2.42 -6.86 11.55
CA PRO A 148 -3.24 -7.96 12.04
C PRO A 148 -4.71 -7.75 11.67
N LEU A 149 -5.31 -8.76 11.01
CA LEU A 149 -6.71 -8.72 10.60
C LEU A 149 -7.62 -9.10 11.78
N PRO A 150 -8.78 -8.45 11.92
CA PRO A 150 -9.67 -8.64 13.08
C PRO A 150 -10.28 -10.04 13.18
N ASN A 151 -10.32 -10.79 12.07
CA ASN A 151 -10.80 -12.16 12.01
C ASN A 151 -9.72 -13.21 12.32
N HIS A 152 -8.48 -12.80 12.56
CA HIS A 152 -7.36 -13.66 12.92
C HIS A 152 -7.07 -13.56 14.42
N GLN A 153 -7.47 -14.57 15.18
CA GLN A 153 -7.52 -14.57 16.65
C GLN A 153 -6.19 -14.21 17.32
N PHE A 154 -5.06 -14.69 16.78
CA PHE A 154 -3.73 -14.53 17.39
C PHE A 154 -2.85 -13.54 16.62
N ALA A 155 -3.31 -12.96 15.52
CA ALA A 155 -2.50 -12.08 14.69
C ALA A 155 -2.00 -10.84 15.43
N GLY A 156 -2.84 -10.24 16.29
CA GLY A 156 -2.45 -9.10 17.13
C GLY A 156 -1.38 -9.48 18.17
N ALA A 157 -1.56 -10.61 18.84
CA ALA A 157 -0.57 -11.11 19.80
C ALA A 157 0.75 -11.49 19.12
N ALA A 158 0.69 -12.11 17.94
CA ALA A 158 1.87 -12.44 17.15
C ALA A 158 2.63 -11.20 16.67
N ALA A 159 1.90 -10.13 16.26
CA ALA A 159 2.51 -8.85 15.91
C ALA A 159 3.27 -8.21 17.08
N ILE A 160 2.66 -8.21 18.28
CA ILE A 160 3.28 -7.70 19.51
C ILE A 160 4.50 -8.55 19.90
N ALA A 161 4.38 -9.88 19.81
CA ALA A 161 5.48 -10.79 20.10
C ALA A 161 6.66 -10.64 19.12
N ALA A 162 6.36 -10.46 17.83
CA ALA A 162 7.36 -10.19 16.80
C ALA A 162 8.04 -8.82 17.01
N TYR A 163 7.30 -7.81 17.49
CA TYR A 163 7.90 -6.55 17.93
C TYR A 163 8.86 -6.76 19.10
N ALA A 164 8.49 -7.54 20.11
CA ALA A 164 9.37 -7.86 21.24
C ALA A 164 10.66 -8.58 20.79
N ALA A 165 10.54 -9.49 19.81
CA ALA A 165 11.70 -10.14 19.19
C ALA A 165 12.55 -9.15 18.36
N HIS A 166 11.92 -8.16 17.70
CA HIS A 166 12.61 -7.09 16.97
C HIS A 166 13.49 -6.25 17.89
N GLN A 167 13.03 -5.90 19.09
CA GLN A 167 13.79 -5.16 20.10
C GLN A 167 15.06 -5.89 20.58
N GLN A 168 15.15 -7.19 20.29
CA GLN A 168 16.32 -8.03 20.58
C GLN A 168 17.07 -8.46 19.30
N GLY A 169 16.79 -7.82 18.15
CA GLY A 169 17.46 -8.11 16.87
C GLY A 169 17.11 -9.47 16.25
N LYS A 170 16.02 -10.11 16.70
CA LYS A 170 15.63 -11.47 16.28
C LYS A 170 14.31 -11.50 15.49
N PHE A 171 13.89 -10.36 14.91
CA PHE A 171 12.60 -10.27 14.21
C PHE A 171 12.44 -11.36 13.15
N TRP A 172 13.39 -11.48 12.22
CA TRP A 172 13.22 -12.36 11.05
C TRP A 172 13.23 -13.84 11.43
N GLN A 173 14.07 -14.24 12.38
CA GLN A 173 14.06 -15.61 12.90
C GLN A 173 12.73 -15.93 13.60
N TYR A 174 12.19 -14.95 14.34
CA TYR A 174 10.89 -15.08 14.99
C TYR A 174 9.76 -15.13 13.98
N HIS A 175 9.77 -14.24 12.99
CA HIS A 175 8.85 -14.16 11.85
C HIS A 175 8.74 -15.51 11.13
N ASP A 176 9.88 -16.11 10.76
CA ASP A 176 9.91 -17.37 10.01
C ASP A 176 9.36 -18.52 10.88
N MET A 177 9.67 -18.53 12.17
CA MET A 177 9.16 -19.55 13.10
C MET A 177 7.64 -19.43 13.29
N VAL A 178 7.10 -18.22 13.39
CA VAL A 178 5.66 -17.98 13.50
C VAL A 178 4.95 -18.45 12.22
N TYR A 179 5.44 -18.09 11.03
CA TYR A 179 4.83 -18.52 9.77
C TYR A 179 4.93 -20.03 9.53
N ALA A 180 6.02 -20.67 9.96
CA ALA A 180 6.15 -22.14 9.90
C ALA A 180 5.09 -22.86 10.75
N ASN A 181 4.48 -22.17 11.72
CA ASN A 181 3.49 -22.72 12.66
C ASN A 181 2.14 -21.96 12.61
N LEU A 182 1.83 -21.25 11.53
CA LEU A 182 0.70 -20.31 11.46
C LEU A 182 -0.68 -20.92 11.78
N ASN A 183 -0.86 -22.24 11.58
CA ASN A 183 -2.13 -22.93 11.84
C ASN A 183 -2.33 -23.30 13.31
N ASP A 184 -1.27 -23.28 14.12
CA ASP A 184 -1.25 -23.74 15.51
C ASP A 184 -0.87 -22.64 16.49
N LEU A 185 -1.05 -21.37 16.14
CA LEU A 185 -0.66 -20.24 16.97
C LEU A 185 -1.54 -20.16 18.23
N THR A 186 -0.87 -20.05 19.37
CA THR A 186 -1.43 -19.70 20.67
C THR A 186 -0.47 -18.75 21.38
N ILE A 187 -0.89 -18.14 22.49
CA ILE A 187 -0.02 -17.25 23.28
C ILE A 187 1.18 -18.04 23.85
N GLU A 188 0.94 -19.29 24.28
CA GLU A 188 1.97 -20.17 24.81
C GLU A 188 3.01 -20.49 23.73
N LYS A 189 2.58 -20.81 22.50
CA LYS A 189 3.50 -21.06 21.38
C LYS A 189 4.31 -19.84 21.00
N LEU A 190 3.70 -18.66 20.99
CA LEU A 190 4.43 -17.41 20.74
C LEU A 190 5.56 -17.20 21.76
N THR A 191 5.31 -17.55 23.03
CA THR A 191 6.33 -17.52 24.09
C THR A 191 7.39 -18.61 23.89
N GLU A 192 6.98 -19.83 23.58
CA GLU A 192 7.87 -20.96 23.28
C GLU A 192 8.85 -20.64 22.12
N PHE A 193 8.38 -19.96 21.09
CA PHE A 193 9.23 -19.54 19.97
C PHE A 193 10.32 -18.56 20.39
N ALA A 194 10.00 -17.63 21.30
CA ALA A 194 10.98 -16.72 21.86
C ALA A 194 12.05 -17.46 22.70
N GLU A 195 11.63 -18.44 23.50
CA GLU A 195 12.54 -19.31 24.26
C GLU A 195 13.47 -20.11 23.32
N LYS A 196 12.91 -20.75 22.29
CA LYS A 196 13.68 -21.52 21.29
C LYS A 196 14.72 -20.68 20.56
N LEU A 197 14.43 -19.40 20.34
CA LEU A 197 15.37 -18.47 19.73
C LEU A 197 16.40 -17.89 20.71
N GLY A 198 16.33 -18.26 22.00
CA GLY A 198 17.24 -17.79 23.04
C GLY A 198 17.09 -16.29 23.32
N LEU A 199 15.86 -15.75 23.25
CA LEU A 199 15.57 -14.38 23.64
C LEU A 199 15.68 -14.20 25.14
N ASN A 200 16.02 -12.98 25.59
CA ASN A 200 15.92 -12.63 27.01
C ASN A 200 14.43 -12.60 27.41
N MET A 201 13.95 -13.65 28.07
CA MET A 201 12.54 -13.83 28.38
C MET A 201 11.94 -12.77 29.29
N PRO A 202 12.60 -12.30 30.36
CA PRO A 202 12.12 -11.14 31.10
C PRO A 202 11.90 -9.91 30.27
N GLN A 203 12.84 -9.56 29.38
CA GLN A 203 12.71 -8.43 28.45
C GLN A 203 11.61 -8.68 27.41
N PHE A 204 11.51 -9.89 26.85
CA PHE A 204 10.47 -10.26 25.90
C PHE A 204 9.08 -10.10 26.51
N GLN A 205 8.85 -10.61 27.72
CA GLN A 205 7.57 -10.49 28.42
C GLN A 205 7.25 -9.03 28.78
N GLN A 206 8.25 -8.26 29.20
CA GLN A 206 8.09 -6.82 29.43
C GLN A 206 7.63 -6.10 28.16
N GLN A 207 8.27 -6.38 27.03
CA GLN A 207 7.92 -5.77 25.73
C GLN A 207 6.54 -6.22 25.24
N MET A 208 6.18 -7.50 25.39
CA MET A 208 4.84 -7.99 25.03
C MET A 208 3.72 -7.27 25.79
N ASN A 209 3.98 -6.80 27.00
CA ASN A 209 3.00 -6.08 27.81
C ASN A 209 3.13 -4.55 27.69
N SER A 210 4.12 -4.06 26.92
CA SER A 210 4.40 -2.63 26.83
C SER A 210 3.34 -1.88 26.00
N GLN A 211 3.15 -0.61 26.36
CA GLN A 211 2.31 0.28 25.54
C GLN A 211 2.99 0.56 24.20
N GLU A 212 4.31 0.65 24.16
CA GLU A 212 5.12 0.89 22.97
C GLU A 212 4.87 -0.16 21.88
N ALA A 213 4.83 -1.46 22.24
CA ALA A 213 4.53 -2.53 21.28
C ALA A 213 3.12 -2.39 20.70
N LYS A 214 2.14 -2.06 21.54
CA LYS A 214 0.75 -1.81 21.08
C LYS A 214 0.67 -0.60 20.16
N ASP A 215 1.32 0.50 20.56
CA ASP A 215 1.33 1.75 19.77
C ASP A 215 1.99 1.54 18.40
N LYS A 216 3.06 0.75 18.33
CA LYS A 216 3.70 0.40 17.05
C LYS A 216 2.74 -0.35 16.13
N VAL A 217 2.05 -1.37 16.63
CA VAL A 217 1.08 -2.13 15.83
C VAL A 217 -0.09 -1.23 15.40
N ILE A 218 -0.60 -0.39 16.29
CA ILE A 218 -1.69 0.56 15.99
C ILE A 218 -1.24 1.58 14.94
N LYS A 219 -0.02 2.11 15.07
CA LYS A 219 0.55 3.06 14.11
C LYS A 219 0.65 2.44 12.70
N ASP A 220 1.14 1.22 12.60
CA ASP A 220 1.24 0.53 11.32
C ASP A 220 -0.14 0.23 10.72
N LEU A 221 -1.12 -0.18 11.54
CA LEU A 221 -2.51 -0.35 11.12
C LEU A 221 -3.12 0.95 10.60
N GLN A 222 -2.86 2.07 11.27
CA GLN A 222 -3.37 3.38 10.85
C GLN A 222 -2.72 3.80 9.52
N GLU A 223 -1.39 3.70 9.42
CA GLU A 223 -0.66 3.98 8.18
C GLU A 223 -1.17 3.11 7.02
N GLY A 224 -1.45 1.82 7.28
CA GLY A 224 -2.06 0.92 6.30
C GLY A 224 -3.44 1.40 5.85
N ARG A 225 -4.33 1.77 6.78
CA ARG A 225 -5.65 2.32 6.44
C ARG A 225 -5.55 3.58 5.59
N ASP A 226 -4.68 4.51 5.96
CA ASP A 226 -4.46 5.77 5.24
C ASP A 226 -3.86 5.52 3.84
N ALA A 227 -3.09 4.43 3.69
CA ALA A 227 -2.59 3.98 2.41
C ALA A 227 -3.62 3.18 1.57
N GLY A 228 -4.79 2.86 2.13
CA GLY A 228 -5.84 2.08 1.45
C GLY A 228 -5.67 0.56 1.57
N VAL A 229 -4.92 0.08 2.57
CA VAL A 229 -4.75 -1.35 2.85
C VAL A 229 -6.04 -1.89 3.47
N SER A 230 -6.73 -2.78 2.75
CA SER A 230 -7.99 -3.41 3.18
C SER A 230 -7.85 -4.92 3.47
N GLY A 231 -6.65 -5.47 3.36
CA GLY A 231 -6.36 -6.89 3.57
C GLY A 231 -4.86 -7.15 3.59
N THR A 232 -4.44 -8.41 3.63
CA THR A 232 -3.02 -8.80 3.64
C THR A 232 -2.74 -9.97 2.70
N PRO A 233 -1.56 -10.04 2.12
CA PRO A 233 -0.50 -9.02 2.13
C PRO A 233 -0.78 -7.91 1.14
N VAL A 234 -0.38 -6.67 1.45
CA VAL A 234 -0.32 -5.56 0.50
C VAL A 234 1.12 -5.07 0.41
N LEU A 235 1.61 -4.89 -0.80
CA LEU A 235 2.99 -4.48 -1.08
C LEU A 235 3.01 -3.14 -1.81
N PHE A 236 3.90 -2.27 -1.39
CA PHE A 236 4.22 -1.01 -2.05
C PHE A 236 5.69 -0.99 -2.48
N CYS A 237 5.97 -0.39 -3.63
CA CYS A 237 7.32 -0.12 -4.13
C CYS A 237 7.53 1.39 -4.19
N ASN A 238 8.38 1.96 -3.33
CA ASN A 238 8.56 3.41 -3.14
C ASN A 238 7.20 4.16 -3.04
N GLY A 239 6.26 3.62 -2.24
CA GLY A 239 4.93 4.18 -2.05
C GLY A 239 3.93 3.90 -3.16
N ARG A 240 4.32 3.30 -4.29
CA ARG A 240 3.41 2.86 -5.36
C ARG A 240 2.86 1.47 -5.05
N LEU A 241 1.54 1.29 -5.10
CA LEU A 241 0.89 0.00 -4.89
C LEU A 241 1.33 -1.05 -5.93
N VAL A 242 1.80 -2.20 -5.46
CA VAL A 242 2.15 -3.35 -6.31
C VAL A 242 0.90 -4.22 -6.52
N ARG A 243 0.21 -4.02 -7.63
CA ARG A 243 -1.03 -4.76 -7.96
C ARG A 243 -0.75 -6.18 -8.42
N ASP A 244 0.24 -6.37 -9.28
CA ASP A 244 0.77 -7.68 -9.66
C ASP A 244 2.04 -7.94 -8.85
N ARG A 245 1.95 -8.91 -7.95
CA ARG A 245 3.05 -9.31 -7.05
C ARG A 245 3.89 -10.45 -7.62
N SER A 246 3.87 -10.69 -8.93
CA SER A 246 4.83 -11.57 -9.57
C SER A 246 6.24 -11.02 -9.43
N GLU A 247 7.22 -11.92 -9.32
CA GLU A 247 8.63 -11.55 -9.25
C GLU A 247 9.05 -10.69 -10.45
N GLU A 248 8.58 -11.05 -11.65
CA GLU A 248 8.86 -10.33 -12.89
C GLU A 248 8.38 -8.87 -12.84
N ASN A 249 7.14 -8.65 -12.41
CA ASN A 249 6.59 -7.29 -12.32
C ASN A 249 7.30 -6.45 -11.27
N ILE A 250 7.61 -7.02 -10.09
CA ILE A 250 8.34 -6.29 -9.05
C ILE A 250 9.75 -5.96 -9.53
N GLN A 251 10.45 -6.91 -10.19
CA GLN A 251 11.78 -6.65 -10.76
C GLN A 251 11.73 -5.51 -11.79
N LYS A 252 10.71 -5.50 -12.66
CA LYS A 252 10.52 -4.40 -13.61
C LYS A 252 10.34 -3.05 -12.91
N MET A 253 9.55 -2.99 -11.82
CA MET A 253 9.38 -1.76 -11.04
C MET A 253 10.70 -1.30 -10.39
N ILE A 254 11.51 -2.24 -9.88
CA ILE A 254 12.85 -1.97 -9.34
C ILE A 254 13.74 -1.37 -10.43
N ASP A 255 13.81 -2.00 -11.59
CA ASP A 255 14.65 -1.56 -12.71
C ASP A 255 14.24 -0.17 -13.23
N GLU A 256 12.94 0.13 -13.27
CA GLU A 256 12.42 1.45 -13.67
C GLU A 256 12.87 2.57 -12.72
N ILE A 257 12.94 2.29 -11.41
CA ILE A 257 13.38 3.26 -10.41
C ILE A 257 14.90 3.50 -10.50
N VAL A 258 15.66 2.42 -10.66
CA VAL A 258 17.12 2.49 -10.75
C VAL A 258 17.58 3.23 -12.01
N LYS A 259 16.92 3.00 -13.15
CA LYS A 259 17.23 3.68 -14.42
C LYS A 259 16.94 5.18 -14.43
N LYS A 260 16.08 5.66 -13.53
CA LYS A 260 15.72 7.09 -13.44
C LYS A 260 16.65 7.92 -12.55
N LYS A 261 17.60 7.28 -11.87
CA LYS A 261 18.67 7.92 -11.08
C LYS A 261 19.95 7.99 -11.87
#